data_be025c7044c2d5b8a027842f8b66e888
#
_entry.id   be025c7044c2d5b8a027842f8b66e888
#
_cell.length_a   1.000
_cell.length_b   1.000
_cell.length_c   1.000
_cell.angle_alpha   90.00
_cell.angle_beta   90.00
_cell.angle_gamma   90.00
#
_symmetry.space_group_name_H-M   'P 1'
#
loop_
_entity.id
_entity.type
_entity.pdbx_description
1 polymer ?
#
loop_
_entity_poly.entity_id
_entity_poly.type
_entity_poly.pdbx_seq_one_letter_code
_entity_poly.pdbx_strand_id
1 'polypeptide(L)'
;MDVGLMIRYGTFVPGRETQALELFDAATAYFKGKVEMGAITYFEPFFMATSDFEEETGFFLVKGPAPAMFALMEEEPYLRLMQKGLMLVEHLRADILTVGEGITLQLERAGKVRVELGI
;
A
#
# COMPACT_ATOMS: atom_id res chain seq x y z
N MET A 1 -12.24 11.32 -5.74
CA MET A 1 -12.09 10.75 -4.40
C MET A 1 -10.79 9.97 -4.36
N ASP A 2 -10.04 10.12 -3.28
CA ASP A 2 -8.77 9.43 -3.10
C ASP A 2 -8.97 8.04 -2.51
N VAL A 3 -8.07 7.14 -2.85
CA VAL A 3 -7.91 5.84 -2.19
C VAL A 3 -6.48 5.69 -1.71
N GLY A 4 -6.28 4.80 -0.76
CA GLY A 4 -4.95 4.42 -0.28
C GLY A 4 -4.59 3.01 -0.70
N LEU A 5 -3.29 2.75 -0.69
CA LEU A 5 -2.73 1.42 -0.88
C LEU A 5 -1.71 1.21 0.23
N MET A 6 -1.90 0.17 1.04
CA MET A 6 -0.98 -0.20 2.09
C MET A 6 -0.30 -1.50 1.71
N ILE A 7 1.01 -1.44 1.52
CA ILE A 7 1.81 -2.61 1.16
C ILE A 7 2.61 -3.00 2.40
N ARG A 8 2.24 -4.11 3.03
CA ARG A 8 2.86 -4.60 4.25
C ARG A 8 3.78 -5.78 3.96
N TYR A 9 4.86 -5.89 4.74
CA TYR A 9 5.82 -7.00 4.61
C TYR A 9 6.40 -7.35 5.98
N GLY A 10 6.75 -8.61 6.13
CA GLY A 10 7.45 -9.14 7.30
C GLY A 10 8.95 -9.14 7.10
N THR A 11 9.64 -10.12 7.70
CA THR A 11 11.09 -10.24 7.58
C THR A 11 11.52 -10.60 6.17
N PHE A 12 12.77 -10.29 5.85
CA PHE A 12 13.37 -10.69 4.59
C PHE A 12 13.60 -12.20 4.55
N VAL A 13 13.40 -12.82 3.41
CA VAL A 13 13.68 -14.25 3.23
C VAL A 13 15.17 -14.49 3.50
N PRO A 14 15.52 -15.44 4.39
CA PRO A 14 16.93 -15.72 4.70
C PRO A 14 17.76 -16.03 3.46
N GLY A 15 18.93 -15.41 3.36
CA GLY A 15 19.83 -15.54 2.22
C GLY A 15 19.52 -14.60 1.06
N ARG A 16 18.45 -13.83 1.14
CA ARG A 16 18.03 -12.90 0.08
C ARG A 16 17.95 -11.45 0.57
N GLU A 17 18.62 -11.15 1.70
CA GLU A 17 18.55 -9.85 2.35
C GLU A 17 19.03 -8.71 1.44
N THR A 18 20.12 -8.92 0.70
CA THR A 18 20.66 -7.91 -0.22
C THR A 18 19.66 -7.57 -1.32
N GLN A 19 19.05 -8.58 -1.94
CA GLN A 19 18.05 -8.35 -2.97
C GLN A 19 16.78 -7.71 -2.41
N ALA A 20 16.39 -8.05 -1.19
CA ALA A 20 15.25 -7.42 -0.51
C ALA A 20 15.49 -5.92 -0.27
N LEU A 21 16.70 -5.53 0.15
CA LEU A 21 17.08 -4.13 0.31
C LEU A 21 17.08 -3.38 -1.02
N GLU A 22 17.59 -4.00 -2.07
CA GLU A 22 17.55 -3.43 -3.41
C GLU A 22 16.11 -3.23 -3.89
N LEU A 23 15.22 -4.19 -3.59
CA LEU A 23 13.81 -4.08 -3.91
C LEU A 23 13.15 -2.93 -3.13
N PHE A 24 13.48 -2.77 -1.85
CA PHE A 24 12.99 -1.66 -1.03
C PHE A 24 13.37 -0.32 -1.67
N ASP A 25 14.62 -0.16 -2.09
CA ASP A 25 15.09 1.05 -2.74
C ASP A 25 14.39 1.29 -4.07
N ALA A 26 14.23 0.26 -4.88
CA ALA A 26 13.55 0.36 -6.16
C ALA A 26 12.06 0.72 -6.01
N ALA A 27 11.37 0.13 -5.04
CA ALA A 27 9.98 0.44 -4.75
C ALA A 27 9.82 1.88 -4.26
N THR A 28 10.71 2.32 -3.36
CA THR A 28 10.73 3.70 -2.87
C THR A 28 10.91 4.69 -4.01
N ALA A 29 11.87 4.45 -4.89
CA ALA A 29 12.12 5.30 -6.05
C ALA A 29 10.92 5.35 -7.00
N TYR A 30 10.27 4.21 -7.23
CA TYR A 30 9.09 4.12 -8.09
C TYR A 30 7.94 4.99 -7.56
N PHE A 31 7.58 4.84 -6.30
CA PHE A 31 6.47 5.61 -5.73
C PHE A 31 6.81 7.10 -5.58
N LYS A 32 8.03 7.44 -5.16
CA LYS A 32 8.47 8.83 -5.11
C LYS A 32 8.40 9.48 -6.48
N GLY A 33 8.81 8.77 -7.52
CA GLY A 33 8.70 9.25 -8.90
C GLY A 33 7.26 9.53 -9.31
N LYS A 34 6.32 8.68 -8.89
CA LYS A 34 4.89 8.88 -9.16
C LYS A 34 4.34 10.13 -8.47
N VAL A 35 4.79 10.41 -7.24
CA VAL A 35 4.43 11.65 -6.54
C VAL A 35 5.00 12.86 -7.27
N GLU A 36 6.27 12.83 -7.64
CA GLU A 36 6.97 13.94 -8.31
C GLU A 36 6.34 14.28 -9.64
N MET A 37 5.88 13.30 -10.41
CA MET A 37 5.21 13.53 -11.69
C MET A 37 3.71 13.87 -11.55
N GLY A 38 3.21 13.92 -10.33
CA GLY A 38 1.81 14.29 -10.06
C GLY A 38 0.79 13.20 -10.32
N ALA A 39 1.21 11.96 -10.58
CA ALA A 39 0.28 10.84 -10.80
C ALA A 39 -0.45 10.44 -9.53
N ILE A 40 0.24 10.49 -8.40
CA ILE A 40 -0.33 10.25 -7.07
C ILE A 40 0.07 11.38 -6.13
N THR A 41 -0.54 11.43 -4.94
CA THR A 41 -0.40 12.59 -4.05
C THR A 41 0.46 12.34 -2.82
N TYR A 42 0.70 11.07 -2.44
CA TYR A 42 1.37 10.75 -1.20
C TYR A 42 2.05 9.39 -1.28
N PHE A 43 3.27 9.34 -0.74
CA PHE A 43 3.99 8.10 -0.48
C PHE A 43 4.87 8.27 0.75
N GLU A 44 4.81 7.29 1.66
CA GLU A 44 5.71 7.25 2.81
C GLU A 44 5.98 5.81 3.22
N PRO A 45 7.25 5.45 3.47
CA PRO A 45 7.59 4.16 4.07
C PRO A 45 7.58 4.25 5.59
N PHE A 46 7.19 3.17 6.24
CA PHE A 46 7.18 3.06 7.70
C PHE A 46 7.83 1.75 8.13
N PHE A 47 8.62 1.82 9.21
CA PHE A 47 9.11 0.62 9.89
C PHE A 47 8.43 0.51 11.25
N MET A 48 8.10 -0.71 11.65
CA MET A 48 7.55 -0.95 12.97
C MET A 48 8.66 -0.78 14.02
N ALA A 49 8.40 0.03 15.03
CA ALA A 49 9.34 0.27 16.12
C ALA A 49 9.12 -0.71 17.28
N THR A 50 7.88 -1.14 17.48
CA THR A 50 7.49 -2.03 18.57
C THR A 50 6.38 -2.95 18.07
N SER A 51 6.66 -4.17 17.74
CA SER A 51 5.66 -5.19 17.46
C SER A 51 6.33 -6.47 17.01
N ASP A 52 5.56 -7.41 16.49
CA ASP A 52 6.07 -8.64 15.92
C ASP A 52 6.68 -8.37 14.54
N PHE A 53 7.99 -8.17 14.51
CA PHE A 53 8.72 -7.88 13.26
C PHE A 53 8.66 -9.03 12.26
N GLU A 54 8.44 -10.25 12.71
CA GLU A 54 8.34 -11.42 11.84
C GLU A 54 7.13 -11.29 10.90
N GLU A 55 5.98 -10.95 11.45
CA GLU A 55 4.75 -10.75 10.70
C GLU A 55 4.73 -9.44 9.94
N GLU A 56 5.17 -8.35 10.58
CA GLU A 56 5.08 -7.02 10.02
C GLU A 56 6.31 -6.20 10.39
N THR A 57 7.31 -6.19 9.50
CA THR A 57 8.50 -5.36 9.66
C THR A 57 8.22 -3.91 9.33
N GLY A 58 7.42 -3.67 8.32
CA GLY A 58 7.05 -2.34 7.90
C GLY A 58 5.98 -2.32 6.83
N PHE A 59 5.68 -1.14 6.34
CA PHE A 59 4.73 -0.97 5.25
C PHE A 59 5.00 0.31 4.47
N PHE A 60 4.49 0.33 3.25
CA PHE A 60 4.39 1.54 2.43
C PHE A 60 2.95 2.01 2.44
N LEU A 61 2.75 3.31 2.58
CA LEU A 61 1.45 3.93 2.42
C LEU A 61 1.48 4.85 1.20
N VAL A 62 0.59 4.59 0.27
CA VAL A 62 0.46 5.33 -0.99
C VAL A 62 -0.96 5.86 -1.08
N LYS A 63 -1.13 7.11 -1.51
CA LYS A 63 -2.47 7.70 -1.69
C LYS A 63 -2.53 8.51 -2.98
N GLY A 64 -3.70 8.55 -3.56
CA GLY A 64 -3.96 9.37 -4.74
C GLY A 64 -5.39 9.21 -5.24
N PRO A 65 -5.75 9.92 -6.31
CA PRO A 65 -7.07 9.77 -6.92
C PRO A 65 -7.33 8.32 -7.33
N ALA A 66 -8.54 7.84 -7.10
CA ALA A 66 -8.89 6.43 -7.36
C ALA A 66 -8.49 5.97 -8.77
N PRO A 67 -8.81 6.70 -9.86
CA PRO A 67 -8.42 6.26 -11.19
C PRO A 67 -6.91 6.13 -11.37
N ALA A 68 -6.14 7.06 -10.82
CA ALA A 68 -4.68 7.04 -10.91
C ALA A 68 -4.09 5.89 -10.11
N MET A 69 -4.63 5.62 -8.93
CA MET A 69 -4.19 4.51 -8.09
C MET A 69 -4.45 3.16 -8.75
N PHE A 70 -5.64 2.96 -9.31
CA PHE A 70 -5.95 1.71 -10.01
C PHE A 70 -5.13 1.55 -11.29
N ALA A 71 -4.87 2.63 -12.03
CA ALA A 71 -3.99 2.59 -13.20
C ALA A 71 -2.56 2.20 -12.81
N LEU A 72 -2.04 2.76 -11.71
CA LEU A 72 -0.71 2.42 -11.19
C LEU A 72 -0.60 0.92 -10.88
N MET A 73 -1.62 0.36 -10.23
CA MET A 73 -1.62 -1.06 -9.86
C MET A 73 -1.67 -2.02 -11.06
N GLU A 74 -1.97 -1.52 -12.25
CA GLU A 74 -1.95 -2.29 -13.50
C GLU A 74 -0.65 -2.11 -14.28
N GLU A 75 0.22 -1.19 -13.87
CA GLU A 75 1.48 -0.95 -14.57
C GLU A 75 2.47 -2.10 -14.39
N GLU A 76 3.17 -2.43 -15.46
CA GLU A 76 4.18 -3.50 -15.43
C GLU A 76 5.24 -3.28 -14.34
N PRO A 77 5.81 -2.08 -14.14
CA PRO A 77 6.75 -1.87 -13.05
C PRO A 77 6.20 -2.21 -11.67
N TYR A 78 4.96 -1.82 -11.37
CA TYR A 78 4.31 -2.16 -10.11
C TYR A 78 4.14 -3.66 -9.95
N LEU A 79 3.61 -4.31 -10.98
CA LEU A 79 3.38 -5.76 -10.95
C LEU A 79 4.69 -6.53 -10.74
N ARG A 80 5.78 -6.08 -11.35
CA ARG A 80 7.09 -6.70 -11.16
C ARG A 80 7.64 -6.49 -9.75
N LEU A 81 7.46 -5.29 -9.18
CA LEU A 81 7.84 -5.04 -7.78
C LEU A 81 7.11 -5.98 -6.83
N MET A 82 5.81 -6.19 -7.04
CA MET A 82 5.01 -7.08 -6.22
C MET A 82 5.45 -8.54 -6.38
N GLN A 83 5.75 -8.99 -7.60
CA GLN A 83 6.26 -10.34 -7.83
C GLN A 83 7.60 -10.57 -7.15
N LYS A 84 8.50 -9.61 -7.24
CA LYS A 84 9.79 -9.67 -6.52
C LYS A 84 9.57 -9.72 -5.01
N GLY A 85 8.62 -8.92 -4.51
CA GLY A 85 8.28 -8.90 -3.09
C GLY A 85 7.84 -10.27 -2.58
N LEU A 86 7.01 -10.98 -3.34
CA LEU A 86 6.56 -12.33 -2.98
C LEU A 86 7.73 -13.32 -2.83
N MET A 87 8.84 -13.08 -3.51
CA MET A 87 10.02 -13.97 -3.48
C MET A 87 11.07 -13.54 -2.46
N LEU A 88 11.05 -12.29 -2.02
CA LEU A 88 12.13 -11.70 -1.22
C LEU A 88 11.73 -11.34 0.21
N VAL A 89 10.46 -11.19 0.51
CA VAL A 89 9.98 -10.89 1.86
C VAL A 89 8.88 -11.85 2.26
N GLU A 90 8.73 -12.02 3.57
CA GLU A 90 7.65 -12.83 4.15
C GLU A 90 6.40 -11.98 4.32
N HIS A 91 5.24 -12.61 4.27
CA HIS A 91 3.95 -12.01 4.60
C HIS A 91 3.63 -10.74 3.79
N LEU A 92 4.03 -10.69 2.53
CA LEU A 92 3.69 -9.57 1.65
C LEU A 92 2.18 -9.47 1.48
N ARG A 93 1.67 -8.26 1.65
CA ARG A 93 0.25 -8.01 1.58
C ARG A 93 -0.02 -6.60 1.09
N ALA A 94 -0.95 -6.45 0.16
CA ALA A 94 -1.36 -5.15 -0.37
C ALA A 94 -2.87 -5.00 -0.16
N ASP A 95 -3.26 -3.96 0.57
CA ASP A 95 -4.65 -3.66 0.87
C ASP A 95 -5.03 -2.30 0.31
N ILE A 96 -6.21 -2.21 -0.28
CA ILE A 96 -6.79 -0.94 -0.72
C ILE A 96 -7.52 -0.31 0.46
N LEU A 97 -7.26 0.96 0.71
CA LEU A 97 -7.79 1.68 1.85
C LEU A 97 -8.78 2.75 1.41
N THR A 98 -9.86 2.89 2.16
CA THR A 98 -10.71 4.07 2.08
C THR A 98 -10.05 5.17 2.91
N VAL A 99 -9.86 6.35 2.35
CA VAL A 99 -9.18 7.46 3.03
C VAL A 99 -9.94 8.77 2.83
N GLY A 100 -9.72 9.74 3.74
CA GLY A 100 -10.24 11.08 3.63
C GLY A 100 -11.75 11.15 3.45
N GLU A 101 -12.19 11.86 2.40
CA GLU A 101 -13.60 12.03 2.06
C GLU A 101 -14.34 10.70 1.89
N GLY A 102 -13.66 9.68 1.38
CA GLY A 102 -14.23 8.35 1.23
C GLY A 102 -14.71 7.74 2.53
N ILE A 103 -14.02 8.01 3.64
CA ILE A 103 -14.43 7.55 4.97
C ILE A 103 -15.76 8.19 5.36
N THR A 104 -15.90 9.51 5.18
CA THR A 104 -17.14 10.23 5.49
C THR A 104 -18.30 9.66 4.69
N LEU A 105 -18.12 9.47 3.38
CA LEU A 105 -19.15 8.92 2.50
C LEU A 105 -19.52 7.48 2.89
N GLN A 106 -18.55 6.69 3.29
CA GLN A 106 -18.79 5.31 3.73
C GLN A 106 -19.62 5.27 5.01
N LEU A 107 -19.29 6.14 5.98
CA LEU A 107 -20.04 6.22 7.24
C LEU A 107 -21.47 6.73 7.02
N GLU A 108 -21.66 7.72 6.16
CA GLU A 108 -23.00 8.20 5.80
C GLU A 108 -23.85 7.10 5.14
N ARG A 109 -23.25 6.34 4.23
CA ARG A 109 -23.94 5.21 3.58
C ARG A 109 -24.31 4.14 4.60
N ALA A 110 -23.40 3.81 5.52
CA ALA A 110 -23.66 2.84 6.58
C ALA A 110 -24.83 3.28 7.45
N GLY A 111 -24.91 4.57 7.79
CA GLY A 111 -26.02 5.12 8.56
C GLY A 111 -27.36 4.96 7.86
N LYS A 112 -27.41 5.26 6.56
CA LYS A 112 -28.62 5.09 5.75
C LYS A 112 -29.04 3.63 5.64
N VAL A 113 -28.09 2.73 5.43
CA VAL A 113 -28.38 1.29 5.33
C VAL A 113 -28.90 0.74 6.67
N ARG A 114 -28.35 1.21 7.80
CA ARG A 114 -28.86 0.82 9.12
C ARG A 114 -30.34 1.18 9.27
N VAL A 115 -30.73 2.36 8.83
CA VAL A 115 -32.14 2.79 8.88
C VAL A 115 -33.01 1.88 8.01
N GLU A 116 -32.56 1.56 6.81
CA GLU A 116 -33.28 0.64 5.90
C GLU A 116 -33.46 -0.74 6.52
N LEU A 117 -32.45 -1.22 7.26
CA LEU A 117 -32.48 -2.53 7.92
C LEU A 117 -33.19 -2.52 9.28
N GLY A 118 -33.47 -1.36 9.83
CA GLY A 118 -34.14 -1.23 11.13
C GLY A 118 -33.26 -1.62 12.32
N ILE A 119 -31.98 -1.45 12.22
CA ILE A 119 -31.04 -1.81 13.30
C ILE A 119 -30.27 -0.62 13.84
#